data_3bba9ca25706e8d11fcaa3f7b4ec7009
#
_entry.id   3bba9ca25706e8d11fcaa3f7b4ec7009
#
_cell.length_a   1.000
_cell.length_b   1.000
_cell.length_c   1.000
_cell.angle_alpha   90.00
_cell.angle_beta   90.00
_cell.angle_gamma   90.00
#
_symmetry.space_group_name_H-M   'P 1'
#
loop_
_entity.id
_entity.type
_entity.pdbx_description
1 polymer ?
#
loop_
_entity_poly.entity_id
_entity_poly.type
_entity_poly.pdbx_seq_one_letter_code
_entity_poly.pdbx_strand_id
1 'polypeptide(L)'
;MASYGSSSRMIYNLSKEKQGFHFEKKLPTTVGGIANLDGFYEDDNRYIFVEAKCHEPYTLKNVTVSKCYEKLYKYINEQMLGSVHIDMETSKCGRYLNVEYYADGEKLERFDMKQMICHLLGIATGMLKGTLGRKQTDFIYLLYDPTELDIEPDAKEMIDGIYERTCYECNLVDFAELYRVLLNFLIKEKYTDAASDSDVDNMVINFTFALASQEFYPILIL
;
A
#
# COMPACT_ATOMS: atom_id res chain seq x y z
N MET A 1 -12.03 -21.61 6.54
CA MET A 1 -10.57 -21.81 6.68
C MET A 1 -9.90 -21.00 5.58
N ALA A 2 -9.01 -20.06 5.94
CA ALA A 2 -8.18 -19.38 4.94
C ALA A 2 -7.30 -20.43 4.22
N SER A 3 -7.14 -20.29 2.90
CA SER A 3 -6.29 -21.18 2.12
C SER A 3 -4.84 -21.12 2.60
N TYR A 4 -4.06 -22.18 2.37
CA TYR A 4 -2.65 -22.31 2.78
C TYR A 4 -1.76 -21.32 2.05
N GLY A 5 -1.88 -20.22 1.82
CA GLY A 5 -1.09 -19.23 1.06
C GLY A 5 -1.85 -17.93 0.90
N SER A 6 -2.76 -17.60 1.83
CA SER A 6 -3.41 -16.30 1.82
C SER A 6 -2.64 -15.31 2.70
N SER A 7 -2.59 -14.06 2.27
CA SER A 7 -2.04 -12.94 3.04
C SER A 7 -2.65 -12.87 4.44
N SER A 8 -3.96 -13.08 4.58
CA SER A 8 -4.64 -13.13 5.89
C SER A 8 -4.08 -14.21 6.81
N ARG A 9 -3.69 -15.39 6.28
CA ARG A 9 -3.08 -16.44 7.11
C ARG A 9 -1.67 -16.08 7.53
N MET A 10 -0.88 -15.48 6.64
CA MET A 10 0.44 -14.98 6.96
C MET A 10 0.38 -13.99 8.12
N ILE A 11 -0.50 -13.01 8.03
CA ILE A 11 -0.73 -12.03 9.10
C ILE A 11 -1.19 -12.70 10.39
N TYR A 12 -2.12 -13.68 10.32
CA TYR A 12 -2.55 -14.43 11.49
C TYR A 12 -1.38 -15.12 12.19
N ASN A 13 -0.54 -15.82 11.47
CA ASN A 13 0.60 -16.54 12.05
C ASN A 13 1.62 -15.59 12.71
N LEU A 14 1.83 -14.41 12.12
CA LEU A 14 2.77 -13.40 12.62
C LEU A 14 2.24 -12.64 13.84
N SER A 15 0.94 -12.59 14.03
CA SER A 15 0.30 -11.70 15.02
C SER A 15 -0.54 -12.41 16.08
N LYS A 16 -0.76 -13.73 15.95
CA LYS A 16 -1.66 -14.51 16.86
C LYS A 16 -1.35 -14.37 18.34
N GLU A 17 -0.10 -14.08 18.69
CA GLU A 17 0.37 -13.93 20.08
C GLU A 17 0.48 -12.46 20.50
N LYS A 18 0.24 -11.50 19.59
CA LYS A 18 0.39 -10.07 19.88
C LYS A 18 -0.95 -9.47 20.32
N GLN A 19 -1.02 -9.06 21.57
CA GLN A 19 -2.17 -8.33 22.09
C GLN A 19 -2.30 -6.96 21.40
N GLY A 20 -3.53 -6.55 21.06
CA GLY A 20 -3.78 -5.26 20.37
C GLY A 20 -3.67 -5.30 18.85
N PHE A 21 -3.37 -6.47 18.25
CA PHE A 21 -3.37 -6.64 16.81
C PHE A 21 -4.78 -6.97 16.30
N HIS A 22 -5.19 -6.28 15.23
CA HIS A 22 -6.48 -6.45 14.57
C HIS A 22 -6.29 -6.85 13.11
N PHE A 23 -7.15 -7.75 12.64
CA PHE A 23 -7.20 -8.14 11.24
C PHE A 23 -8.18 -7.25 10.48
N GLU A 24 -7.89 -7.01 9.20
CA GLU A 24 -8.78 -6.29 8.27
C GLU A 24 -9.20 -4.89 8.75
N LYS A 25 -8.25 -3.97 8.86
CA LYS A 25 -8.57 -2.57 9.09
C LYS A 25 -9.15 -1.93 7.84
N LYS A 26 -10.37 -1.41 7.96
CA LYS A 26 -11.08 -0.72 6.87
C LYS A 26 -11.06 0.78 7.08
N LEU A 27 -10.51 1.51 6.12
CA LEU A 27 -10.43 2.97 6.13
C LEU A 27 -11.13 3.52 4.88
N PRO A 28 -12.23 4.29 5.05
CA PRO A 28 -12.88 4.96 3.92
C PRO A 28 -11.95 5.97 3.26
N THR A 29 -11.94 6.01 1.93
CA THR A 29 -11.26 7.06 1.17
C THR A 29 -12.23 8.15 0.75
N THR A 30 -11.75 9.39 0.60
CA THR A 30 -12.61 10.50 0.19
C THR A 30 -12.89 10.55 -1.30
N VAL A 31 -12.14 9.82 -2.10
CA VAL A 31 -12.33 9.72 -3.57
C VAL A 31 -13.28 8.61 -3.97
N GLY A 32 -13.76 7.83 -2.99
CA GLY A 32 -14.61 6.67 -3.18
C GLY A 32 -13.82 5.36 -3.03
N GLY A 33 -14.45 4.40 -2.38
CA GLY A 33 -13.84 3.12 -2.03
C GLY A 33 -13.40 3.03 -0.57
N ILE A 34 -12.88 1.86 -0.23
CA ILE A 34 -12.43 1.51 1.12
C ILE A 34 -11.05 0.88 0.99
N ALA A 35 -10.08 1.40 1.72
CA ALA A 35 -8.80 0.75 1.94
C ALA A 35 -9.01 -0.40 2.93
N ASN A 36 -8.72 -1.61 2.50
CA ASN A 36 -8.77 -2.81 3.35
C ASN A 36 -7.33 -3.27 3.59
N LEU A 37 -6.79 -2.95 4.76
CA LEU A 37 -5.46 -3.38 5.16
C LEU A 37 -5.56 -4.75 5.84
N ASP A 38 -4.63 -5.64 5.56
CA ASP A 38 -4.61 -7.01 6.08
C ASP A 38 -4.40 -7.06 7.59
N GLY A 39 -3.63 -6.10 8.13
CA GLY A 39 -3.36 -6.03 9.55
C GLY A 39 -3.24 -4.61 10.10
N PHE A 40 -3.56 -4.48 11.38
CA PHE A 40 -3.50 -3.22 12.10
C PHE A 40 -3.14 -3.44 13.57
N TYR A 41 -2.19 -2.68 14.06
CA TYR A 41 -1.84 -2.61 15.47
C TYR A 41 -1.91 -1.17 15.95
N GLU A 42 -2.40 -0.99 17.17
CA GLU A 42 -2.47 0.31 17.83
C GLU A 42 -2.05 0.17 19.29
N ASP A 43 -1.18 1.07 19.72
CA ASP A 43 -0.92 1.35 21.12
C ASP A 43 -1.08 2.86 21.43
N ASP A 44 -0.67 3.31 22.60
CA ASP A 44 -0.85 4.70 23.02
C ASP A 44 -0.06 5.69 22.14
N ASN A 45 1.04 5.25 21.52
CA ASN A 45 2.00 6.11 20.85
C ASN A 45 2.04 5.92 19.33
N ARG A 46 1.60 4.78 18.80
CA ARG A 46 1.78 4.45 17.38
C ARG A 46 0.65 3.64 16.77
N TYR A 47 0.58 3.74 15.44
CA TYR A 47 -0.15 2.84 14.56
C TYR A 47 0.84 2.04 13.71
N ILE A 48 0.54 0.76 13.50
CA ILE A 48 1.23 -0.06 12.50
C ILE A 48 0.16 -0.61 11.56
N PHE A 49 0.25 -0.24 10.29
CA PHE A 49 -0.58 -0.78 9.22
C PHE A 49 0.21 -1.81 8.45
N VAL A 50 -0.40 -2.94 8.13
CA VAL A 50 0.26 -4.03 7.40
C VAL A 50 -0.55 -4.40 6.18
N GLU A 51 0.11 -4.43 5.04
CA GLU A 51 -0.37 -5.03 3.81
C GLU A 51 0.52 -6.21 3.47
N ALA A 52 -0.07 -7.37 3.24
CA ALA A 52 0.66 -8.61 3.02
C ALA A 52 0.37 -9.19 1.64
N LYS A 53 1.40 -9.67 0.95
CA LYS A 53 1.32 -10.28 -0.37
C LYS A 53 1.94 -11.66 -0.37
N CYS A 54 1.15 -12.66 -0.75
CA CYS A 54 1.61 -14.04 -0.92
C CYS A 54 1.74 -14.44 -2.38
N HIS A 55 0.62 -14.41 -3.11
CA HIS A 55 0.54 -14.90 -4.48
C HIS A 55 0.25 -13.80 -5.52
N GLU A 56 -0.16 -12.64 -5.08
CA GLU A 56 -0.58 -11.54 -5.94
C GLU A 56 0.50 -11.10 -6.93
N PRO A 57 1.79 -11.07 -6.56
CA PRO A 57 2.87 -10.70 -7.50
C PRO A 57 3.03 -11.69 -8.66
N TYR A 58 2.54 -12.93 -8.53
CA TYR A 58 2.68 -13.95 -9.57
C TYR A 58 1.65 -13.81 -10.70
N THR A 59 0.66 -12.95 -10.56
CA THR A 59 -0.38 -12.72 -11.56
C THR A 59 -0.33 -11.31 -12.11
N LEU A 60 -0.01 -11.17 -13.41
CA LEU A 60 -0.17 -9.89 -14.11
C LEU A 60 -1.65 -9.58 -14.27
N LYS A 61 -2.06 -8.38 -13.88
CA LYS A 61 -3.45 -7.93 -13.99
C LYS A 61 -3.51 -6.60 -14.74
N ASN A 62 -4.46 -6.49 -15.67
CA ASN A 62 -4.86 -5.18 -16.15
C ASN A 62 -5.52 -4.42 -15.01
N VAL A 63 -4.97 -3.27 -14.68
CA VAL A 63 -5.47 -2.48 -13.57
C VAL A 63 -6.58 -1.56 -14.05
N THR A 64 -7.76 -1.72 -13.46
CA THR A 64 -8.87 -0.79 -13.67
C THR A 64 -9.24 -0.12 -12.37
N VAL A 65 -9.54 1.17 -12.43
CA VAL A 65 -10.01 1.97 -11.28
C VAL A 65 -11.28 2.71 -11.63
N SER A 66 -12.06 3.09 -10.63
CA SER A 66 -13.20 3.96 -10.85
C SER A 66 -12.76 5.33 -11.37
N LYS A 67 -13.54 5.92 -12.26
CA LYS A 67 -13.26 7.25 -12.82
C LYS A 67 -13.16 8.37 -11.75
N CYS A 68 -13.67 8.15 -10.55
CA CYS A 68 -13.52 9.09 -9.45
C CYS A 68 -12.06 9.33 -9.02
N TYR A 69 -11.13 8.44 -9.38
CA TYR A 69 -9.69 8.59 -9.14
C TYR A 69 -8.98 9.50 -10.16
N GLU A 70 -9.63 9.86 -11.29
CA GLU A 70 -8.99 10.60 -12.38
C GLU A 70 -8.33 11.90 -11.91
N LYS A 71 -9.04 12.67 -11.07
CA LYS A 71 -8.52 13.94 -10.55
C LYS A 71 -7.31 13.75 -9.64
N LEU A 72 -7.35 12.73 -8.79
CA LEU A 72 -6.23 12.36 -7.92
C LEU A 72 -5.00 11.95 -8.73
N TYR A 73 -5.18 11.10 -9.73
CA TYR A 73 -4.06 10.61 -10.56
C TYR A 73 -3.43 11.72 -11.42
N LYS A 74 -4.23 12.65 -11.95
CA LYS A 74 -3.70 13.85 -12.60
C LYS A 74 -2.86 14.68 -11.62
N TYR A 75 -3.34 14.84 -10.39
CA TYR A 75 -2.61 15.57 -9.36
C TYR A 75 -1.28 14.88 -8.96
N ILE A 76 -1.28 13.54 -8.84
CA ILE A 76 -0.03 12.79 -8.60
C ILE A 76 0.96 13.02 -9.75
N ASN A 77 0.53 12.91 -11.00
CA ASN A 77 1.39 13.15 -12.18
C ASN A 77 1.97 14.57 -12.21
N GLU A 78 1.19 15.57 -11.75
CA GLU A 78 1.64 16.98 -11.71
C GLU A 78 2.64 17.22 -10.58
N GLN A 79 2.53 16.53 -9.44
CA GLN A 79 3.35 16.79 -8.27
C GLN A 79 4.60 15.91 -8.20
N MET A 80 4.52 14.67 -8.68
CA MET A 80 5.63 13.70 -8.63
C MET A 80 6.42 13.68 -9.95
N LEU A 81 6.75 14.82 -10.50
CA LEU A 81 7.42 15.01 -11.79
C LEU A 81 8.61 14.08 -11.99
N GLY A 82 8.40 12.97 -12.70
CA GLY A 82 9.43 12.02 -13.13
C GLY A 82 9.64 10.83 -12.16
N SER A 83 9.32 10.93 -10.87
CA SER A 83 9.47 9.80 -9.94
C SER A 83 8.31 8.81 -10.03
N VAL A 84 7.07 9.30 -10.18
CA VAL A 84 5.88 8.46 -10.42
C VAL A 84 5.07 9.04 -11.56
N HIS A 85 4.65 8.19 -12.48
CA HIS A 85 3.74 8.54 -13.58
C HIS A 85 2.62 7.50 -13.70
N ILE A 86 1.41 7.97 -13.98
CA ILE A 86 0.21 7.14 -14.11
C ILE A 86 -0.42 7.42 -15.47
N ASP A 87 -0.34 6.44 -16.36
CA ASP A 87 -1.07 6.49 -17.64
C ASP A 87 -2.52 6.08 -17.43
N MET A 88 -3.43 6.81 -18.05
CA MET A 88 -4.86 6.61 -17.88
C MET A 88 -5.59 6.65 -19.20
N GLU A 89 -6.35 5.60 -19.47
CA GLU A 89 -7.27 5.54 -20.61
C GLU A 89 -8.69 5.28 -20.12
N THR A 90 -9.65 6.09 -20.57
CA THR A 90 -11.06 5.86 -20.23
C THR A 90 -11.56 4.58 -20.90
N SER A 91 -12.11 3.68 -20.12
CA SER A 91 -12.71 2.43 -20.60
C SER A 91 -13.90 2.71 -21.54
N LYS A 92 -14.22 1.75 -22.41
CA LYS A 92 -15.33 1.86 -23.38
C LYS A 92 -16.68 2.21 -22.73
N CYS A 93 -16.92 1.78 -21.49
CA CYS A 93 -18.16 2.11 -20.77
C CYS A 93 -18.14 3.47 -20.08
N GLY A 94 -17.02 4.19 -20.09
CA GLY A 94 -16.86 5.53 -19.53
C GLY A 94 -16.87 5.61 -17.99
N ARG A 95 -16.99 4.47 -17.27
CA ARG A 95 -17.09 4.41 -15.81
C ARG A 95 -15.77 4.14 -15.11
N TYR A 96 -14.82 3.56 -15.83
CA TYR A 96 -13.53 3.13 -15.31
C TYR A 96 -12.40 3.72 -16.13
N LEU A 97 -11.23 3.76 -15.54
CA LEU A 97 -9.95 4.04 -16.18
C LEU A 97 -9.17 2.73 -16.23
N ASN A 98 -8.61 2.41 -17.40
CA ASN A 98 -7.51 1.46 -17.50
C ASN A 98 -6.25 2.22 -17.12
N VAL A 99 -5.43 1.67 -16.25
CA VAL A 99 -4.28 2.39 -15.69
C VAL A 99 -3.02 1.57 -15.79
N GLU A 100 -1.92 2.24 -16.10
CA GLU A 100 -0.57 1.71 -15.98
C GLU A 100 0.24 2.63 -15.07
N TYR A 101 1.05 2.05 -14.21
CA TYR A 101 1.88 2.78 -13.26
C TYR A 101 3.34 2.67 -13.65
N TYR A 102 4.07 3.76 -13.49
CA TYR A 102 5.49 3.87 -13.78
C TYR A 102 6.20 4.53 -12.59
N ALA A 103 7.41 4.11 -12.28
CA ALA A 103 8.30 4.78 -11.36
C ALA A 103 9.71 4.84 -11.97
N ASP A 104 10.35 6.01 -11.93
CA ASP A 104 11.63 6.29 -12.56
C ASP A 104 11.70 5.86 -14.04
N GLY A 105 10.60 5.99 -14.77
CA GLY A 105 10.45 5.59 -16.17
C GLY A 105 10.22 4.09 -16.40
N GLU A 106 10.23 3.27 -15.36
CA GLU A 106 9.98 1.84 -15.41
C GLU A 106 8.52 1.50 -15.14
N LYS A 107 7.93 0.61 -15.93
CA LYS A 107 6.57 0.13 -15.69
C LYS A 107 6.53 -0.79 -14.46
N LEU A 108 5.61 -0.50 -13.53
CA LEU A 108 5.34 -1.33 -12.37
C LEU A 108 4.34 -2.44 -12.76
N GLU A 109 4.83 -3.67 -12.86
CA GLU A 109 4.03 -4.82 -13.32
C GLU A 109 3.66 -5.76 -12.19
N ARG A 110 4.49 -5.84 -11.15
CA ARG A 110 4.37 -6.79 -10.02
C ARG A 110 3.93 -6.11 -8.73
N PHE A 111 4.37 -4.88 -8.51
CA PHE A 111 3.99 -4.10 -7.35
C PHE A 111 2.57 -3.51 -7.52
N ASP A 112 1.69 -3.76 -6.55
CA ASP A 112 0.29 -3.27 -6.59
C ASP A 112 0.19 -1.79 -6.18
N MET A 113 0.63 -0.90 -7.06
CA MET A 113 0.60 0.55 -6.85
C MET A 113 -0.81 1.09 -6.60
N LYS A 114 -1.83 0.52 -7.27
CA LYS A 114 -3.24 0.89 -7.05
C LYS A 114 -3.64 0.68 -5.60
N GLN A 115 -3.33 -0.49 -5.06
CA GLN A 115 -3.71 -0.83 -3.69
C GLN A 115 -2.94 0.04 -2.71
N MET A 116 -1.66 0.28 -2.96
CA MET A 116 -0.84 1.17 -2.14
C MET A 116 -1.40 2.59 -2.08
N ILE A 117 -1.74 3.20 -3.22
CA ILE A 117 -2.39 4.53 -3.26
C ILE A 117 -3.69 4.50 -2.44
N CYS A 118 -4.50 3.46 -2.59
CA CYS A 118 -5.76 3.33 -1.85
C CYS A 118 -5.52 3.26 -0.33
N HIS A 119 -4.52 2.51 0.13
CA HIS A 119 -4.18 2.37 1.55
C HIS A 119 -3.67 3.68 2.14
N LEU A 120 -2.70 4.30 1.50
CA LEU A 120 -2.15 5.59 1.95
C LEU A 120 -3.23 6.68 1.97
N LEU A 121 -4.12 6.71 0.97
CA LEU A 121 -5.25 7.63 0.91
C LEU A 121 -6.26 7.39 2.05
N GLY A 122 -6.53 6.13 2.40
CA GLY A 122 -7.38 5.75 3.54
C GLY A 122 -6.80 6.22 4.87
N ILE A 123 -5.50 6.02 5.08
CA ILE A 123 -4.77 6.47 6.29
C ILE A 123 -4.80 8.00 6.37
N ALA A 124 -4.42 8.71 5.30
CA ALA A 124 -4.46 10.16 5.22
C ALA A 124 -5.86 10.72 5.52
N THR A 125 -6.90 10.10 4.93
CA THR A 125 -8.30 10.46 5.19
C THR A 125 -8.67 10.26 6.65
N GLY A 126 -8.26 9.15 7.25
CA GLY A 126 -8.50 8.85 8.67
C GLY A 126 -7.89 9.88 9.61
N MET A 127 -6.66 10.30 9.34
CA MET A 127 -5.96 11.34 10.11
C MET A 127 -6.62 12.71 9.96
N LEU A 128 -6.93 13.12 8.73
CA LEU A 128 -7.58 14.43 8.47
C LEU A 128 -8.98 14.52 9.05
N LYS A 129 -9.72 13.41 9.12
CA LYS A 129 -11.04 13.34 9.77
C LYS A 129 -10.98 13.22 11.29
N GLY A 130 -9.81 12.99 11.86
CA GLY A 130 -9.64 12.71 13.29
C GLY A 130 -10.18 11.34 13.74
N THR A 131 -10.46 10.42 12.79
CA THR A 131 -10.83 9.02 13.10
C THR A 131 -9.60 8.17 13.42
N LEU A 132 -8.44 8.61 12.99
CA LEU A 132 -7.12 8.19 13.48
C LEU A 132 -6.51 9.36 14.25
N GLY A 133 -5.98 9.09 15.45
CA GLY A 133 -5.28 10.08 16.24
C GLY A 133 -3.93 10.47 15.62
N ARG A 134 -3.28 11.48 16.18
CA ARG A 134 -1.92 11.89 15.79
C ARG A 134 -0.91 11.04 16.57
N LYS A 135 -0.57 9.90 16.02
CA LYS A 135 0.44 8.97 16.56
C LYS A 135 1.51 8.75 15.49
N GLN A 136 2.68 8.29 15.91
CA GLN A 136 3.65 7.74 14.98
C GLN A 136 2.95 6.69 14.12
N THR A 137 3.19 6.72 12.82
CA THR A 137 2.52 5.81 11.88
C THR A 137 3.56 5.08 11.06
N ASP A 138 3.50 3.77 11.14
CA ASP A 138 4.35 2.87 10.38
C ASP A 138 3.46 2.08 9.40
N PHE A 139 3.90 1.97 8.15
CA PHE A 139 3.29 1.12 7.14
C PHE A 139 4.27 0.03 6.74
N ILE A 140 3.87 -1.21 6.90
CA ILE A 140 4.67 -2.38 6.55
C ILE A 140 4.05 -3.04 5.33
N TYR A 141 4.80 -3.09 4.22
CA TYR A 141 4.49 -3.93 3.08
C TYR A 141 5.24 -5.24 3.23
N LEU A 142 4.50 -6.30 3.48
CA LEU A 142 5.03 -7.61 3.80
C LEU A 142 4.89 -8.55 2.61
N LEU A 143 6.01 -8.95 2.03
CA LEU A 143 6.05 -9.90 0.93
C LEU A 143 6.49 -11.27 1.44
N TYR A 144 5.76 -12.33 1.06
CA TYR A 144 6.17 -13.70 1.36
C TYR A 144 7.47 -14.03 0.61
N ASP A 145 8.46 -14.51 1.34
CA ASP A 145 9.73 -14.97 0.77
C ASP A 145 9.59 -16.44 0.29
N PRO A 146 9.62 -16.69 -1.02
CA PRO A 146 9.48 -18.03 -1.56
C PRO A 146 10.78 -18.85 -1.52
N THR A 147 11.90 -18.30 -1.07
CA THR A 147 13.20 -18.98 -1.11
C THR A 147 13.23 -20.26 -0.27
N GLU A 148 12.35 -20.37 0.72
CA GLU A 148 12.18 -21.56 1.58
C GLU A 148 11.27 -22.65 0.99
N LEU A 149 10.69 -22.42 -0.21
CA LEU A 149 9.83 -23.43 -0.83
C LEU A 149 10.67 -24.57 -1.40
N ASP A 150 10.32 -25.78 -0.98
CA ASP A 150 10.87 -27.01 -1.57
C ASP A 150 10.07 -27.35 -2.84
N ILE A 151 10.52 -26.78 -3.96
CA ILE A 151 9.90 -26.91 -5.28
C ILE A 151 10.95 -27.22 -6.34
N GLU A 152 10.48 -27.69 -7.52
CA GLU A 152 11.35 -27.98 -8.66
C GLU A 152 12.19 -26.75 -9.06
N PRO A 153 13.47 -26.95 -9.45
CA PRO A 153 14.40 -25.84 -9.73
C PRO A 153 13.90 -24.82 -10.74
N ASP A 154 13.30 -25.24 -11.83
CA ASP A 154 12.80 -24.34 -12.89
C ASP A 154 11.64 -23.47 -12.37
N ALA A 155 10.77 -24.04 -11.54
CA ALA A 155 9.68 -23.31 -10.90
C ALA A 155 10.23 -22.32 -9.87
N LYS A 156 11.29 -22.69 -9.16
CA LYS A 156 11.95 -21.82 -8.19
C LYS A 156 12.59 -20.62 -8.86
N GLU A 157 13.36 -20.79 -9.93
CA GLU A 157 13.99 -19.70 -10.67
C GLU A 157 12.94 -18.67 -11.17
N MET A 158 11.81 -19.16 -11.69
CA MET A 158 10.72 -18.28 -12.12
C MET A 158 10.13 -17.47 -10.93
N ILE A 159 9.92 -18.13 -9.80
CA ILE A 159 9.35 -17.51 -8.60
C ILE A 159 10.32 -16.47 -8.01
N ASP A 160 11.60 -16.82 -7.91
CA ASP A 160 12.63 -15.92 -7.42
C ASP A 160 12.76 -14.67 -8.30
N GLY A 161 12.71 -14.81 -9.64
CA GLY A 161 12.74 -13.69 -10.56
C GLY A 161 11.52 -12.74 -10.41
N ILE A 162 10.32 -13.28 -10.17
CA ILE A 162 9.13 -12.47 -9.92
C ILE A 162 9.24 -11.73 -8.59
N TYR A 163 9.75 -12.40 -7.57
CA TYR A 163 9.97 -11.85 -6.26
C TYR A 163 10.99 -10.69 -6.29
N GLU A 164 12.16 -10.92 -6.90
CA GLU A 164 13.20 -9.90 -7.09
C GLU A 164 12.67 -8.68 -7.85
N ARG A 165 11.87 -8.92 -8.91
CA ARG A 165 11.23 -7.82 -9.66
C ARG A 165 10.25 -7.04 -8.80
N THR A 166 9.46 -7.70 -7.97
CA THR A 166 8.52 -7.03 -7.04
C THR A 166 9.26 -6.16 -6.02
N CYS A 167 10.35 -6.69 -5.44
CA CYS A 167 11.22 -5.95 -4.53
C CYS A 167 11.83 -4.72 -5.21
N TYR A 168 12.34 -4.89 -6.42
CA TYR A 168 12.91 -3.83 -7.22
C TYR A 168 11.88 -2.72 -7.48
N GLU A 169 10.70 -3.06 -7.98
CA GLU A 169 9.63 -2.11 -8.27
C GLU A 169 9.17 -1.35 -7.02
N CYS A 170 9.08 -2.02 -5.87
CA CYS A 170 8.75 -1.39 -4.60
C CYS A 170 9.78 -0.31 -4.23
N ASN A 171 11.06 -0.57 -4.45
CA ASN A 171 12.14 0.36 -4.12
C ASN A 171 12.25 1.57 -5.07
N LEU A 172 11.59 1.54 -6.23
CA LEU A 172 11.54 2.69 -7.14
C LEU A 172 10.59 3.80 -6.65
N VAL A 173 9.69 3.50 -5.72
CA VAL A 173 8.67 4.44 -5.28
C VAL A 173 9.06 5.12 -3.97
N ASP A 174 9.14 6.44 -3.96
CA ASP A 174 9.22 7.22 -2.72
C ASP A 174 7.82 7.32 -2.08
N PHE A 175 7.53 6.40 -1.16
CA PHE A 175 6.23 6.35 -0.48
C PHE A 175 6.01 7.50 0.50
N ALA A 176 7.05 8.08 1.05
CA ALA A 176 6.93 9.24 1.93
C ALA A 176 6.50 10.47 1.12
N GLU A 177 7.09 10.67 -0.06
CA GLU A 177 6.68 11.73 -0.97
C GLU A 177 5.27 11.47 -1.52
N LEU A 178 4.97 10.24 -1.97
CA LEU A 178 3.62 9.88 -2.43
C LEU A 178 2.57 10.19 -1.35
N TYR A 179 2.82 9.80 -0.11
CA TYR A 179 1.91 10.08 1.00
C TYR A 179 1.69 11.58 1.23
N ARG A 180 2.76 12.38 1.18
CA ARG A 180 2.69 13.85 1.27
C ARG A 180 1.86 14.45 0.13
N VAL A 181 2.01 13.96 -1.10
CA VAL A 181 1.21 14.38 -2.25
C VAL A 181 -0.27 14.05 -2.05
N LEU A 182 -0.58 12.86 -1.53
CA LEU A 182 -1.96 12.47 -1.22
C LEU A 182 -2.59 13.34 -0.12
N LEU A 183 -1.85 13.64 0.95
CA LEU A 183 -2.29 14.58 1.99
C LEU A 183 -2.61 15.95 1.42
N ASN A 184 -1.70 16.52 0.62
CA ASN A 184 -1.88 17.83 -0.01
C ASN A 184 -3.10 17.86 -0.93
N PHE A 185 -3.32 16.78 -1.71
CA PHE A 185 -4.52 16.63 -2.52
C PHE A 185 -5.80 16.69 -1.66
N LEU A 186 -5.84 15.94 -0.57
CA LEU A 186 -7.00 15.87 0.31
C LEU A 186 -7.29 17.23 0.97
N ILE A 187 -6.27 17.92 1.44
CA ILE A 187 -6.41 19.25 2.04
C ILE A 187 -6.97 20.23 1.02
N LYS A 188 -6.38 20.29 -0.17
CA LYS A 188 -6.80 21.19 -1.23
C LYS A 188 -8.26 20.95 -1.68
N GLU A 189 -8.68 19.67 -1.73
CA GLU A 189 -9.97 19.29 -2.32
C GLU A 189 -11.12 19.16 -1.34
N LYS A 190 -10.85 18.84 -0.09
CA LYS A 190 -11.87 18.40 0.87
C LYS A 190 -11.73 18.97 2.29
N TYR A 191 -10.55 19.42 2.66
CA TYR A 191 -10.23 19.76 4.05
C TYR A 191 -9.53 21.12 4.18
N THR A 192 -9.89 22.09 3.36
CA THR A 192 -9.29 23.44 3.32
C THR A 192 -9.24 24.14 4.67
N ASP A 193 -10.18 23.80 5.57
CA ASP A 193 -10.29 24.43 6.90
C ASP A 193 -9.73 23.53 8.03
N ALA A 194 -9.24 22.31 7.69
CA ALA A 194 -9.00 21.28 8.71
C ALA A 194 -7.55 21.16 9.19
N ALA A 195 -6.59 21.75 8.49
CA ALA A 195 -5.17 21.58 8.81
C ALA A 195 -4.39 22.88 8.60
N SER A 196 -3.63 23.30 9.61
CA SER A 196 -2.56 24.28 9.43
C SER A 196 -1.35 23.59 8.77
N ASP A 197 -0.46 24.35 8.12
CA ASP A 197 0.76 23.79 7.52
C ASP A 197 1.58 22.98 8.53
N SER A 198 1.64 23.41 9.79
CA SER A 198 2.30 22.67 10.88
C SER A 198 1.64 21.34 11.24
N ASP A 199 0.35 21.16 10.92
CA ASP A 199 -0.36 19.91 11.16
C ASP A 199 0.01 18.84 10.12
N VAL A 200 0.25 19.27 8.88
CA VAL A 200 0.64 18.41 7.75
C VAL A 200 2.05 17.87 7.96
N ASP A 201 2.96 18.73 8.39
CA ASP A 201 4.37 18.37 8.64
C ASP A 201 4.52 17.30 9.74
N ASN A 202 3.54 17.18 10.63
CA ASN A 202 3.50 16.17 11.69
C ASN A 202 2.78 14.86 11.28
N MET A 203 2.12 14.81 10.11
CA MET A 203 1.47 13.62 9.60
C MET A 203 2.43 12.79 8.75
N VAL A 204 3.50 12.28 9.35
CA VAL A 204 4.52 11.48 8.68
C VAL A 204 4.18 10.00 8.79
N ILE A 205 4.43 9.26 7.70
CA ILE A 205 4.35 7.81 7.67
C ILE A 205 5.75 7.23 7.42
N ASN A 206 6.15 6.27 8.23
CA ASN A 206 7.37 5.49 7.96
C ASN A 206 6.97 4.27 7.14
N PHE A 207 7.59 4.11 5.99
CA PHE A 207 7.35 2.96 5.13
C PHE A 207 8.47 1.93 5.32
N THR A 208 8.09 0.68 5.50
CA THR A 208 9.00 -0.46 5.61
C THR A 208 8.58 -1.55 4.65
N PHE A 209 9.49 -1.95 3.77
CA PHE A 209 9.36 -3.17 3.00
C PHE A 209 9.98 -4.30 3.80
N ALA A 210 9.25 -5.40 3.99
CA ALA A 210 9.69 -6.52 4.79
C ALA A 210 9.39 -7.85 4.11
N LEU A 211 10.26 -8.82 4.38
CA LEU A 211 10.14 -10.18 3.89
C LEU A 211 9.63 -11.07 5.02
N ALA A 212 8.61 -11.87 4.72
CA ALA A 212 8.11 -12.88 5.64
C ALA A 212 8.68 -14.25 5.27
N SER A 213 9.75 -14.65 5.93
CA SER A 213 10.16 -16.06 5.99
C SER A 213 9.40 -16.79 7.08
N GLN A 214 9.42 -18.14 7.07
CA GLN A 214 8.79 -18.93 8.15
C GLN A 214 9.39 -18.61 9.53
N GLU A 215 10.61 -18.07 9.59
CA GLU A 215 11.32 -17.69 10.82
C GLU A 215 11.08 -16.23 11.24
N PHE A 216 10.26 -15.46 10.51
CA PHE A 216 10.17 -14.01 10.68
C PHE A 216 9.24 -13.61 11.83
N TYR A 217 9.67 -13.78 13.08
CA TYR A 217 9.00 -13.27 14.29
C TYR A 217 9.36 -11.82 14.70
N PRO A 218 10.46 -11.16 14.25
CA PRO A 218 10.94 -9.94 14.90
C PRO A 218 10.29 -8.62 14.50
N ILE A 219 9.70 -8.47 13.31
CA ILE A 219 9.22 -7.14 12.83
C ILE A 219 8.06 -6.59 13.64
N LEU A 220 7.21 -7.44 14.19
CA LEU A 220 6.10 -6.99 15.03
C LEU A 220 6.48 -6.87 16.54
N ILE A 221 7.76 -7.06 16.88
CA ILE A 221 8.28 -6.93 18.26
C ILE A 221 8.90 -5.55 18.51
N LEU A 222 9.09 -4.76 17.48
CA LEU A 222 9.50 -3.36 17.60
C LEU A 222 8.28 -2.50 17.80
#